data_42f7a83e142f113dbf57d66b08a80133
#
_entry.id   42f7a83e142f113dbf57d66b08a80133
#
_cell.length_a   1.000
_cell.length_b   1.000
_cell.length_c   1.000
_cell.angle_alpha   90.00
_cell.angle_beta   90.00
_cell.angle_gamma   90.00
#
_symmetry.space_group_name_H-M   'P 1'
#
loop_
_entity.id
_entity.type
_entity.pdbx_description
1 polymer ?
#
loop_
_entity_poly.entity_id
_entity_poly.type
_entity_poly.pdbx_seq_one_letter_code
_entity_poly.pdbx_strand_id
1 'polypeptide(L)'
;MTWTYRETTVAESSIRGSSSEGASHTVLQPPDWPQPKGFANGFRARGEMVFVGGLIGQDKDGRFAAGFVAQMKQALENIAAVLAQAGASPRHIVRLTWYVRDMDEYLADLPALGAAYREVMGRHFPAMAVVEVARLVEPGARLEIEATAVLP
;
A
#
# COMPACT_ATOMS: atom_id res chain seq x y z
N MET A 1 8.29 17.19 30.69
CA MET A 1 7.56 17.85 29.59
C MET A 1 6.30 17.07 29.36
N THR A 2 5.17 17.60 29.81
CA THR A 2 3.84 16.95 29.73
C THR A 2 3.13 17.49 28.50
N TRP A 3 2.85 16.62 27.52
CA TRP A 3 2.01 16.99 26.38
C TRP A 3 0.55 16.87 26.76
N THR A 4 -0.15 18.00 26.85
CA THR A 4 -1.60 18.06 27.03
C THR A 4 -2.25 18.11 25.65
N TYR A 5 -2.98 17.07 25.31
CA TYR A 5 -3.82 16.99 24.11
C TYR A 5 -5.09 17.84 24.37
N ARG A 6 -5.35 18.87 23.56
CA ARG A 6 -6.64 19.57 23.54
C ARG A 6 -7.57 18.84 22.59
N GLU A 7 -8.65 18.30 23.11
CA GLU A 7 -9.77 17.85 22.30
C GLU A 7 -10.41 19.06 21.62
N THR A 8 -10.28 19.13 20.31
CA THR A 8 -11.05 20.07 19.49
C THR A 8 -12.20 19.28 18.88
N THR A 9 -13.43 19.60 19.34
CA THR A 9 -14.67 19.07 18.76
C THR A 9 -14.78 19.59 17.33
N VAL A 10 -14.59 18.71 16.35
CA VAL A 10 -14.77 19.02 14.94
C VAL A 10 -16.25 18.85 14.60
N ALA A 11 -16.88 19.94 14.18
CA ALA A 11 -18.26 19.94 13.69
C ALA A 11 -18.40 19.00 12.49
N GLU A 12 -19.44 18.15 12.52
CA GLU A 12 -19.85 17.30 11.40
C GLU A 12 -20.24 18.16 10.20
N SER A 13 -19.35 18.32 9.24
CA SER A 13 -19.71 18.79 7.91
C SER A 13 -19.89 17.58 6.99
N SER A 14 -21.13 17.41 6.57
CA SER A 14 -21.63 16.39 5.66
C SER A 14 -20.89 16.43 4.32
N ILE A 15 -19.91 15.54 4.13
CA ILE A 15 -19.38 15.24 2.81
C ILE A 15 -20.11 13.97 2.32
N ARG A 16 -21.07 14.17 1.42
CA ARG A 16 -21.69 13.09 0.64
C ARG A 16 -20.65 12.58 -0.35
N GLY A 17 -19.82 11.62 0.08
CA GLY A 17 -19.02 10.82 -0.80
C GLY A 17 -19.88 9.65 -1.33
N SER A 18 -19.87 9.42 -2.63
CA SER A 18 -20.53 8.29 -3.28
C SER A 18 -20.16 6.98 -2.58
N SER A 19 -21.16 6.33 -2.01
CA SER A 19 -21.07 5.00 -1.42
C SER A 19 -20.76 3.98 -2.53
N SER A 20 -19.51 3.55 -2.66
CA SER A 20 -19.19 2.29 -3.31
C SER A 20 -19.56 1.16 -2.34
N GLU A 21 -20.62 0.45 -2.64
CA GLU A 21 -21.02 -0.75 -1.91
C GLU A 21 -19.84 -1.72 -1.85
N GLY A 22 -19.37 -2.07 -0.64
CA GLY A 22 -18.40 -3.13 -0.38
C GLY A 22 -17.03 -2.74 0.16
N ALA A 23 -16.70 -1.45 0.34
CA ALA A 23 -15.44 -1.05 0.98
C ALA A 23 -15.70 -0.52 2.39
N SER A 24 -15.12 -1.20 3.41
CA SER A 24 -15.23 -0.80 4.82
C SER A 24 -14.25 0.31 5.22
N HIS A 25 -13.76 1.10 4.26
CA HIS A 25 -12.75 2.13 4.52
C HIS A 25 -13.09 3.48 3.88
N THR A 26 -12.59 4.53 4.50
CA THR A 26 -12.71 5.93 4.03
C THR A 26 -11.33 6.54 3.93
N VAL A 27 -11.03 7.18 2.79
CA VAL A 27 -9.80 7.96 2.62
C VAL A 27 -9.87 9.21 3.50
N LEU A 28 -8.79 9.49 4.23
CA LEU A 28 -8.64 10.67 5.07
C LEU A 28 -7.71 11.66 4.36
N GLN A 29 -8.28 12.83 4.00
CA GLN A 29 -7.56 13.89 3.32
C GLN A 29 -7.94 15.22 3.98
N PRO A 30 -7.00 15.89 4.66
CA PRO A 30 -7.25 17.25 5.17
C PRO A 30 -7.58 18.20 4.00
N PRO A 31 -8.59 19.06 4.14
CA PRO A 31 -9.10 19.86 3.02
C PRO A 31 -8.06 20.83 2.45
N ASP A 32 -7.15 21.33 3.28
CA ASP A 32 -6.13 22.32 2.89
C ASP A 32 -4.82 21.70 2.43
N TRP A 33 -4.72 20.37 2.39
CA TRP A 33 -3.52 19.69 1.96
C TRP A 33 -3.51 19.43 0.46
N PRO A 34 -2.34 19.49 -0.21
CA PRO A 34 -2.23 19.07 -1.60
C PRO A 34 -2.72 17.62 -1.78
N GLN A 35 -3.40 17.37 -2.91
CA GLN A 35 -3.82 16.01 -3.22
C GLN A 35 -2.62 15.11 -3.47
N PRO A 36 -2.51 13.97 -2.76
CA PRO A 36 -1.40 13.04 -2.96
C PRO A 36 -1.50 12.37 -4.34
N LYS A 37 -0.34 11.99 -4.90
CA LYS A 37 -0.26 11.29 -6.17
C LYS A 37 0.30 9.88 -5.94
N GLY A 38 -0.51 8.86 -6.23
CA GLY A 38 -0.11 7.46 -6.11
C GLY A 38 -0.17 6.87 -4.70
N PHE A 39 -0.71 7.61 -3.71
CA PHE A 39 -0.93 7.15 -2.33
C PHE A 39 -2.07 7.93 -1.69
N ALA A 40 -2.55 7.49 -0.52
CA ALA A 40 -3.43 8.27 0.34
C ALA A 40 -2.68 8.71 1.61
N ASN A 41 -3.04 9.89 2.14
CA ASN A 41 -2.48 10.38 3.41
C ASN A 41 -2.90 9.51 4.60
N GLY A 42 -4.13 8.98 4.55
CA GLY A 42 -4.63 8.11 5.59
C GLY A 42 -5.90 7.36 5.18
N PHE A 43 -6.19 6.30 5.90
CA PHE A 43 -7.41 5.52 5.80
C PHE A 43 -8.02 5.33 7.18
N ARG A 44 -9.35 5.45 7.24
CA ARG A 44 -10.14 4.92 8.36
C ARG A 44 -10.82 3.65 7.87
N ALA A 45 -10.62 2.56 8.57
CA ALA A 45 -11.21 1.27 8.22
C ALA A 45 -11.88 0.63 9.44
N ARG A 46 -12.85 -0.25 9.19
CA ARG A 46 -13.51 -1.08 10.18
C ARG A 46 -13.82 -2.44 9.55
N GLY A 47 -13.50 -3.53 10.27
CA GLY A 47 -13.76 -4.88 9.82
C GLY A 47 -12.71 -5.86 10.29
N GLU A 48 -12.66 -7.06 9.67
CA GLU A 48 -11.64 -8.08 9.91
C GLU A 48 -10.30 -7.67 9.30
N MET A 49 -9.25 -7.71 10.12
CA MET A 49 -7.91 -7.31 9.68
C MET A 49 -7.13 -8.52 9.15
N VAL A 50 -6.48 -8.33 8.01
CA VAL A 50 -5.54 -9.30 7.43
C VAL A 50 -4.17 -8.64 7.32
N PHE A 51 -3.17 -9.26 7.94
CA PHE A 51 -1.78 -8.82 7.91
C PHE A 51 -0.98 -9.69 6.95
N VAL A 52 -0.35 -9.08 5.96
CA VAL A 52 0.56 -9.74 5.02
C VAL A 52 1.97 -9.31 5.39
N GLY A 53 2.83 -10.28 5.71
CA GLY A 53 4.24 -10.04 5.99
C GLY A 53 4.99 -9.50 4.78
N GLY A 54 6.28 -9.18 4.95
CA GLY A 54 7.11 -8.71 3.86
C GLY A 54 7.21 -9.75 2.74
N LEU A 55 6.81 -9.39 1.53
CA LEU A 55 6.91 -10.21 0.33
C LEU A 55 7.82 -9.55 -0.70
N ILE A 56 8.67 -10.37 -1.31
CA ILE A 56 9.67 -9.96 -2.30
C ILE A 56 9.27 -10.39 -3.71
N GLY A 57 9.98 -9.91 -4.72
CA GLY A 57 9.70 -10.19 -6.12
C GLY A 57 10.17 -11.56 -6.61
N GLN A 58 9.96 -12.61 -5.81
CA GLN A 58 10.18 -14.02 -6.20
C GLN A 58 8.88 -14.66 -6.66
N ASP A 59 8.96 -15.49 -7.71
CA ASP A 59 7.87 -16.36 -8.12
C ASP A 59 7.77 -17.62 -7.21
N LYS A 60 6.76 -18.46 -7.45
CA LYS A 60 6.55 -19.72 -6.71
C LYS A 60 7.71 -20.73 -6.80
N ASP A 61 8.60 -20.58 -7.78
CA ASP A 61 9.78 -21.43 -8.00
C ASP A 61 11.05 -20.80 -7.39
N GLY A 62 10.91 -19.68 -6.65
CA GLY A 62 12.00 -18.97 -5.99
C GLY A 62 12.87 -18.13 -6.93
N ARG A 63 12.41 -17.84 -8.16
CA ARG A 63 13.14 -17.04 -9.13
C ARG A 63 12.75 -15.57 -9.02
N PHE A 64 13.74 -14.69 -9.02
CA PHE A 64 13.50 -13.26 -9.05
C PHE A 64 13.14 -12.79 -10.46
N ALA A 65 12.13 -11.91 -10.53
CA ALA A 65 11.84 -11.19 -11.75
C ALA A 65 13.00 -10.21 -12.09
N ALA A 66 13.18 -9.93 -13.37
CA ALA A 66 14.28 -9.10 -13.85
C ALA A 66 13.99 -7.60 -13.69
N GLY A 67 14.76 -6.94 -12.84
CA GLY A 67 14.68 -5.49 -12.61
C GLY A 67 13.65 -5.08 -11.55
N PHE A 68 13.72 -3.81 -11.15
CA PHE A 68 12.94 -3.27 -10.03
C PHE A 68 11.44 -3.35 -10.27
N VAL A 69 10.96 -2.83 -11.41
CA VAL A 69 9.53 -2.76 -11.73
C VAL A 69 8.90 -4.16 -11.80
N ALA A 70 9.60 -5.14 -12.39
CA ALA A 70 9.10 -6.51 -12.48
C ALA A 70 9.07 -7.18 -11.10
N GLN A 71 10.08 -6.96 -10.25
CA GLN A 71 10.07 -7.47 -8.88
C GLN A 71 8.96 -6.82 -8.04
N MET A 72 8.72 -5.53 -8.21
CA MET A 72 7.61 -4.83 -7.55
C MET A 72 6.26 -5.43 -7.94
N LYS A 73 6.03 -5.64 -9.23
CA LYS A 73 4.80 -6.27 -9.73
C LYS A 73 4.62 -7.67 -9.13
N GLN A 74 5.67 -8.50 -9.16
CA GLN A 74 5.64 -9.85 -8.58
C GLN A 74 5.34 -9.82 -7.08
N ALA A 75 5.95 -8.90 -6.32
CA ALA A 75 5.67 -8.76 -4.89
C ALA A 75 4.20 -8.41 -4.62
N LEU A 76 3.61 -7.50 -5.41
CA LEU A 76 2.19 -7.15 -5.31
C LEU A 76 1.27 -8.32 -5.71
N GLU A 77 1.63 -9.09 -6.73
CA GLU A 77 0.90 -10.31 -7.12
C GLU A 77 0.96 -11.37 -6.01
N ASN A 78 2.10 -11.52 -5.35
CA ASN A 78 2.25 -12.40 -4.19
C ASN A 78 1.36 -11.94 -3.02
N ILE A 79 1.31 -10.63 -2.73
CA ILE A 79 0.39 -10.05 -1.73
C ILE A 79 -1.06 -10.37 -2.10
N ALA A 80 -1.46 -10.16 -3.34
CA ALA A 80 -2.81 -10.47 -3.80
C ALA A 80 -3.16 -11.96 -3.64
N ALA A 81 -2.21 -12.86 -3.90
CA ALA A 81 -2.39 -14.30 -3.72
C ALA A 81 -2.58 -14.67 -2.24
N VAL A 82 -1.83 -14.05 -1.31
CA VAL A 82 -2.00 -14.26 0.13
C VAL A 82 -3.36 -13.73 0.59
N LEU A 83 -3.73 -12.51 0.17
CA LEU A 83 -5.03 -11.91 0.49
C LEU A 83 -6.21 -12.78 0.03
N ALA A 84 -6.09 -13.43 -1.12
CA ALA A 84 -7.13 -14.33 -1.66
C ALA A 84 -7.43 -15.51 -0.72
N GLN A 85 -6.47 -15.98 0.09
CA GLN A 85 -6.68 -17.05 1.08
C GLN A 85 -7.64 -16.61 2.21
N ALA A 86 -7.74 -15.30 2.46
CA ALA A 86 -8.70 -14.72 3.41
C ALA A 86 -9.97 -14.19 2.72
N GLY A 87 -10.20 -14.49 1.44
CA GLY A 87 -11.30 -13.89 0.67
C GLY A 87 -11.14 -12.40 0.41
N ALA A 88 -9.95 -11.85 0.68
CA ALA A 88 -9.61 -10.47 0.42
C ALA A 88 -9.03 -10.26 -0.98
N SER A 89 -8.91 -9.01 -1.39
CA SER A 89 -8.32 -8.60 -2.66
C SER A 89 -7.59 -7.26 -2.49
N PRO A 90 -6.81 -6.79 -3.46
CA PRO A 90 -6.08 -5.53 -3.36
C PRO A 90 -6.93 -4.33 -2.93
N ARG A 91 -8.20 -4.27 -3.30
CA ARG A 91 -9.12 -3.17 -2.89
C ARG A 91 -9.36 -3.06 -1.39
N HIS A 92 -9.08 -4.12 -0.63
CA HIS A 92 -9.23 -4.16 0.83
C HIS A 92 -7.95 -3.68 1.55
N ILE A 93 -6.85 -3.49 0.83
CA ILE A 93 -5.60 -3.00 1.42
C ILE A 93 -5.80 -1.55 1.90
N VAL A 94 -5.47 -1.30 3.16
CA VAL A 94 -5.55 0.03 3.78
C VAL A 94 -4.17 0.63 4.02
N ARG A 95 -3.13 -0.19 4.03
CA ARG A 95 -1.74 0.23 4.21
C ARG A 95 -0.78 -0.66 3.43
N LEU A 96 0.23 -0.02 2.83
CA LEU A 96 1.43 -0.64 2.27
C LEU A 96 2.67 0.02 2.87
N THR A 97 3.69 -0.78 3.18
CA THR A 97 5.03 -0.28 3.46
C THR A 97 5.99 -0.96 2.50
N TRP A 98 6.77 -0.17 1.79
CA TRP A 98 7.78 -0.63 0.85
C TRP A 98 9.16 -0.35 1.43
N TYR A 99 9.95 -1.39 1.50
CA TYR A 99 11.36 -1.36 1.85
C TYR A 99 12.14 -1.55 0.56
N VAL A 100 12.80 -0.51 0.07
CA VAL A 100 13.56 -0.55 -1.18
C VAL A 100 15.05 -0.55 -0.89
N ARG A 101 15.82 -1.31 -1.65
CA ARG A 101 17.26 -1.42 -1.44
C ARG A 101 18.04 -0.28 -2.09
N ASP A 102 17.46 0.33 -3.11
CA ASP A 102 18.05 1.42 -3.88
C ASP A 102 16.93 2.35 -4.35
N MET A 103 16.90 3.58 -3.81
CA MET A 103 15.88 4.55 -4.15
C MET A 103 16.03 5.08 -5.58
N ASP A 104 17.23 5.06 -6.15
CA ASP A 104 17.45 5.47 -7.53
C ASP A 104 16.77 4.48 -8.51
N GLU A 105 16.78 3.17 -8.20
CA GLU A 105 16.02 2.19 -8.99
C GLU A 105 14.49 2.43 -8.91
N TYR A 106 13.97 2.80 -7.75
CA TYR A 106 12.56 3.16 -7.57
C TYR A 106 12.19 4.39 -8.39
N LEU A 107 13.06 5.41 -8.42
CA LEU A 107 12.82 6.69 -9.09
C LEU A 107 13.12 6.65 -10.60
N ALA A 108 13.86 5.65 -11.08
CA ALA A 108 14.36 5.58 -12.45
C ALA A 108 13.27 5.59 -13.52
N ASP A 109 12.11 4.93 -13.26
CA ASP A 109 10.99 4.86 -14.22
C ASP A 109 9.64 4.84 -13.51
N LEU A 110 9.24 5.97 -12.94
CA LEU A 110 7.95 6.13 -12.26
C LEU A 110 6.73 5.88 -13.18
N PRO A 111 6.75 6.22 -14.49
CA PRO A 111 5.67 5.84 -15.40
C PRO A 111 5.48 4.32 -15.53
N ALA A 112 6.55 3.57 -15.75
CA ALA A 112 6.49 2.09 -15.84
C ALA A 112 6.08 1.48 -14.49
N LEU A 113 6.64 1.97 -13.37
CA LEU A 113 6.27 1.56 -12.03
C LEU A 113 4.77 1.77 -11.77
N GLY A 114 4.25 2.96 -12.10
CA GLY A 114 2.83 3.27 -11.95
C GLY A 114 1.92 2.44 -12.86
N ALA A 115 2.37 2.08 -14.07
CA ALA A 115 1.64 1.19 -14.97
C ALA A 115 1.54 -0.23 -14.38
N ALA A 116 2.67 -0.82 -13.98
CA ALA A 116 2.74 -2.14 -13.38
C ALA A 116 1.97 -2.22 -12.04
N TYR A 117 2.04 -1.16 -11.22
CA TYR A 117 1.23 -1.05 -10.00
C TYR A 117 -0.27 -1.17 -10.32
N ARG A 118 -0.77 -0.41 -11.30
CA ARG A 118 -2.18 -0.41 -11.68
C ARG A 118 -2.66 -1.74 -12.27
N GLU A 119 -1.79 -2.53 -12.87
CA GLU A 119 -2.15 -3.87 -13.35
C GLU A 119 -2.59 -4.80 -12.21
N VAL A 120 -1.99 -4.68 -11.03
CA VAL A 120 -2.30 -5.52 -9.87
C VAL A 120 -3.31 -4.85 -8.94
N MET A 121 -3.09 -3.58 -8.64
CA MET A 121 -3.84 -2.83 -7.62
C MET A 121 -5.05 -2.06 -8.19
N GLY A 122 -5.15 -1.94 -9.51
CA GLY A 122 -6.14 -1.08 -10.14
C GLY A 122 -5.91 0.41 -9.79
N ARG A 123 -6.99 1.13 -9.57
CA ARG A 123 -6.96 2.54 -9.13
C ARG A 123 -7.06 2.68 -7.60
N HIS A 124 -6.61 1.67 -6.90
CA HIS A 124 -6.60 1.67 -5.43
C HIS A 124 -5.23 2.11 -4.91
N PHE A 125 -5.20 3.20 -4.16
CA PHE A 125 -3.99 3.79 -3.59
C PHE A 125 -4.15 3.92 -2.07
N PRO A 126 -3.71 2.91 -1.28
CA PRO A 126 -3.82 2.93 0.17
C PRO A 126 -2.87 3.94 0.81
N ALA A 127 -2.95 4.10 2.13
CA ALA A 127 -1.92 4.79 2.88
C ALA A 127 -0.58 4.06 2.67
N MET A 128 0.47 4.79 2.28
CA MET A 128 1.70 4.18 1.81
C MET A 128 2.94 4.90 2.35
N ALA A 129 3.95 4.11 2.68
CA ALA A 129 5.31 4.60 2.90
C ALA A 129 6.26 3.83 1.98
N VAL A 130 7.26 4.52 1.42
CA VAL A 130 8.38 3.94 0.68
C VAL A 130 9.64 4.44 1.33
N VAL A 131 10.50 3.53 1.79
CA VAL A 131 11.74 3.86 2.49
C VAL A 131 12.90 3.03 1.97
N GLU A 132 14.08 3.65 1.87
CA GLU A 132 15.30 2.94 1.55
C GLU A 132 15.82 2.24 2.81
N VAL A 133 16.30 1.00 2.63
CA VAL A 133 16.89 0.20 3.69
C VAL A 133 18.29 -0.25 3.30
N ALA A 134 19.17 -0.43 4.28
CA ALA A 134 20.56 -0.81 4.06
C ALA A 134 20.69 -2.16 3.32
N ARG A 135 19.80 -3.10 3.58
CA ARG A 135 19.74 -4.42 2.92
C ARG A 135 18.45 -5.15 3.26
N LEU A 136 18.11 -6.12 2.42
CA LEU A 136 17.08 -7.11 2.64
C LEU A 136 17.71 -8.46 2.97
N VAL A 137 16.94 -9.37 3.55
CA VAL A 137 17.42 -10.71 3.93
C VAL A 137 17.85 -11.49 2.69
N GLU A 138 17.05 -11.44 1.62
CA GLU A 138 17.35 -12.08 0.35
C GLU A 138 18.21 -11.18 -0.53
N PRO A 139 19.45 -11.58 -0.87
CA PRO A 139 20.37 -10.71 -1.62
C PRO A 139 19.90 -10.34 -3.03
N GLY A 140 19.05 -11.17 -3.65
CA GLY A 140 18.45 -10.93 -4.96
C GLY A 140 17.25 -10.00 -4.94
N ALA A 141 16.69 -9.70 -3.76
CA ALA A 141 15.56 -8.81 -3.62
C ALA A 141 15.98 -7.34 -3.81
N ARG A 142 15.24 -6.60 -4.63
CA ARG A 142 15.38 -5.15 -4.82
C ARG A 142 14.44 -4.36 -3.93
N LEU A 143 13.35 -5.01 -3.52
CA LEU A 143 12.35 -4.46 -2.60
C LEU A 143 11.65 -5.58 -1.84
N GLU A 144 11.01 -5.19 -0.76
CA GLU A 144 10.10 -5.99 0.04
C GLU A 144 8.88 -5.13 0.37
N ILE A 145 7.68 -5.71 0.31
CA ILE A 145 6.43 -4.98 0.57
C ILE A 145 5.60 -5.75 1.59
N GLU A 146 5.16 -5.07 2.64
CA GLU A 146 4.15 -5.56 3.58
C GLU A 146 2.80 -4.86 3.36
N ALA A 147 1.73 -5.52 3.73
CA ALA A 147 0.39 -4.98 3.57
C ALA A 147 -0.50 -5.25 4.78
N THR A 148 -1.42 -4.31 5.04
CA THR A 148 -2.57 -4.53 5.93
C THR A 148 -3.83 -4.32 5.12
N ALA A 149 -4.75 -5.28 5.17
CA ALA A 149 -6.06 -5.19 4.56
C ALA A 149 -7.16 -5.29 5.62
N VAL A 150 -8.35 -4.75 5.31
CA VAL A 150 -9.53 -4.81 6.18
C VAL A 150 -10.73 -5.19 5.32
N LEU A 151 -11.34 -6.34 5.66
CA LEU A 151 -12.59 -6.79 5.07
C LEU A 151 -13.78 -6.19 5.82
N PRO A 152 -14.95 -6.03 5.14
CA PRO A 152 -16.18 -5.56 5.77
C PRO A 152 -16.65 -6.41 6.92
#